data_c42a78352eb3b07ea6f80b73e9ad7b78
#
_entry.id   c42a78352eb3b07ea6f80b73e9ad7b78
#
_cell.length_a   1.000
_cell.length_b   1.000
_cell.length_c   1.000
_cell.angle_alpha   90.00
_cell.angle_beta   90.00
_cell.angle_gamma   90.00
#
_symmetry.space_group_name_H-M   'P 1'
#
loop_
_entity.id
_entity.type
_entity.pdbx_description
1 polymer ?
#
loop_
_entity_poly.entity_id
_entity_poly.type
_entity_poly.pdbx_seq_one_letter_code
_entity_poly.pdbx_strand_id
1 'polypeptide(L)'
;MTHATVAPAGETFALSDAVELVETVRNGFVESRTAGAAVVTGPDGRVLAGLGPADALIYPRSTLKPFQAVASLRHGAALEGEALSIACGSHRGCLLYTSDAADDMQ
;
A
#
# COMPACT_ATOMS: atom_id res chain seq x y z
N MET A 1 0.13 25.50 15.35
CA MET A 1 0.26 24.32 14.50
C MET A 1 1.74 24.00 14.32
N THR A 2 2.20 23.03 15.04
CA THR A 2 3.58 22.58 14.90
C THR A 2 3.69 21.78 13.61
N HIS A 3 4.38 22.36 12.63
CA HIS A 3 4.83 21.56 11.50
C HIS A 3 5.84 20.56 12.02
N ALA A 4 5.47 19.28 12.01
CA ALA A 4 6.45 18.23 12.24
C ALA A 4 7.48 18.38 11.12
N THR A 5 8.65 18.86 11.47
CA THR A 5 9.79 18.79 10.56
C THR A 5 10.12 17.32 10.42
N VAL A 6 9.72 16.73 9.31
CA VAL A 6 10.15 15.38 9.00
C VAL A 6 11.65 15.44 8.76
N ALA A 7 12.41 15.07 9.76
CA ALA A 7 13.84 14.84 9.55
C ALA A 7 13.96 13.76 8.46
N PRO A 8 14.82 13.95 7.45
CA PRO A 8 15.05 12.89 6.49
C PRO A 8 15.58 11.69 7.27
N ALA A 9 14.73 10.69 7.45
CA ALA A 9 15.13 9.43 8.01
C ALA A 9 16.04 8.76 6.99
N GLY A 10 17.23 8.37 7.40
CA GLY A 10 18.15 7.61 6.55
C GLY A 10 17.61 6.23 6.22
N GLU A 11 16.68 5.72 7.01
CA GLU A 11 16.15 4.35 6.86
C GLU A 11 14.75 4.24 7.46
N THR A 12 14.04 3.18 7.10
CA THR A 12 12.79 2.79 7.76
C THR A 12 13.11 2.07 9.08
N PHE A 13 12.09 1.53 9.75
CA PHE A 13 12.29 0.83 11.02
C PHE A 13 13.20 -0.40 10.87
N ALA A 14 13.93 -0.71 11.94
CA ALA A 14 14.82 -1.85 11.98
C ALA A 14 14.04 -3.17 12.09
N LEU A 15 14.63 -4.26 11.63
CA LEU A 15 14.03 -5.58 11.76
C LEU A 15 13.71 -5.94 13.22
N SER A 16 14.54 -5.47 14.16
CA SER A 16 14.33 -5.67 15.59
C SER A 16 13.08 -5.00 16.14
N ASP A 17 12.54 -3.99 15.45
CA ASP A 17 11.32 -3.28 15.83
C ASP A 17 10.07 -3.90 15.22
N ALA A 18 10.24 -4.78 14.24
CA ALA A 18 9.15 -5.49 13.57
C ALA A 18 8.59 -6.58 14.46
N VAL A 19 7.30 -6.87 14.27
CA VAL A 19 6.64 -8.01 14.92
C VAL A 19 6.35 -9.10 13.91
N GLU A 20 6.31 -10.34 14.36
CA GLU A 20 5.91 -11.46 13.50
C GLU A 20 4.43 -11.30 13.11
N LEU A 21 4.16 -11.29 11.82
CA LEU A 21 2.82 -11.13 11.28
C LEU A 21 2.27 -12.43 10.70
N VAL A 22 3.11 -13.22 10.06
CA VAL A 22 2.67 -14.40 9.30
C VAL A 22 3.70 -15.52 9.43
N GLU A 23 3.18 -16.73 9.55
CA GLU A 23 3.97 -17.96 9.38
C GLU A 23 3.55 -18.64 8.07
N THR A 24 4.52 -19.08 7.30
CA THR A 24 4.26 -19.96 6.15
C THR A 24 4.52 -21.39 6.60
N VAL A 25 3.48 -22.22 6.55
CA VAL A 25 3.53 -23.60 7.00
C VAL A 25 3.40 -24.54 5.82
N ARG A 26 4.31 -25.52 5.74
CA ARG A 26 4.27 -26.55 4.72
C ARG A 26 4.38 -27.91 5.40
N ASN A 27 3.38 -28.76 5.20
CA ASN A 27 3.32 -30.10 5.81
C ASN A 27 3.53 -30.09 7.35
N GLY A 28 2.94 -29.09 8.04
CA GLY A 28 3.08 -28.95 9.49
C GLY A 28 4.41 -28.36 9.95
N PHE A 29 5.30 -28.00 9.03
CA PHE A 29 6.59 -27.39 9.31
C PHE A 29 6.55 -25.88 9.02
N VAL A 30 6.95 -25.06 9.99
CA VAL A 30 7.05 -23.61 9.77
C VAL A 30 8.29 -23.35 8.91
N GLU A 31 8.04 -23.08 7.64
CA GLU A 31 9.07 -22.89 6.61
C GLU A 31 9.70 -21.50 6.66
N SER A 32 8.88 -20.48 6.90
CA SER A 32 9.35 -19.10 6.98
C SER A 32 8.42 -18.25 7.84
N ARG A 33 8.93 -17.11 8.26
CA ARG A 33 8.19 -16.11 9.03
C ARG A 33 8.35 -14.76 8.36
N THR A 34 7.27 -13.98 8.36
CA THR A 34 7.29 -12.61 7.85
C THR A 34 7.06 -11.65 9.02
N ALA A 35 7.97 -10.73 9.19
CA ALA A 35 7.89 -9.69 10.21
C ALA A 35 7.65 -8.32 9.58
N GLY A 36 6.97 -7.45 10.29
CA GLY A 36 6.65 -6.13 9.80
C GLY A 36 5.86 -5.33 10.81
N ALA A 37 5.06 -4.40 10.30
CA ALA A 37 4.13 -3.60 11.08
C ALA A 37 2.76 -3.61 10.40
N ALA A 38 1.72 -3.47 11.19
CA ALA A 38 0.35 -3.40 10.68
C ALA A 38 -0.45 -2.39 11.50
N VAL A 39 -1.36 -1.70 10.84
CA VAL A 39 -2.26 -0.76 11.49
C VAL A 39 -3.65 -0.87 10.88
N VAL A 40 -4.65 -0.79 11.73
CA VAL A 40 -6.06 -0.69 11.31
C VAL A 40 -6.57 0.67 11.75
N THR A 41 -7.14 1.41 10.80
CA THR A 41 -7.72 2.72 11.08
C THR A 41 -9.21 2.73 10.82
N GLY A 42 -9.94 3.56 11.54
CA GLY A 42 -11.34 3.85 11.25
C GLY A 42 -11.48 4.84 10.10
N PRO A 43 -12.73 5.09 9.65
CA PRO A 43 -13.00 6.05 8.57
C PRO A 43 -12.57 7.48 8.89
N ASP A 44 -12.46 7.80 10.17
CA ASP A 44 -12.00 9.10 10.67
C ASP A 44 -10.47 9.20 10.78
N GLY A 45 -9.76 8.13 10.40
CA GLY A 45 -8.31 8.05 10.49
C GLY A 45 -7.78 7.65 11.87
N ARG A 46 -8.68 7.42 12.84
CA ARG A 46 -8.26 7.01 14.20
C ARG A 46 -7.74 5.57 14.17
N VAL A 47 -6.62 5.34 14.83
CA VAL A 47 -6.04 3.99 14.95
C VAL A 47 -6.89 3.14 15.86
N LEU A 48 -7.39 2.01 15.35
CA LEU A 48 -8.19 1.04 16.09
C LEU A 48 -7.34 -0.10 16.63
N ALA A 49 -6.30 -0.49 15.90
CA ALA A 49 -5.38 -1.54 16.30
C ALA A 49 -4.04 -1.33 15.58
N GLY A 50 -2.97 -1.78 16.21
CA GLY A 50 -1.63 -1.69 15.62
C GLY A 50 -0.72 -2.78 16.14
N LEU A 51 0.21 -3.19 15.30
CA LEU A 51 1.28 -4.14 15.60
C LEU A 51 2.59 -3.57 15.08
N GLY A 52 3.61 -3.56 15.90
CA GLY A 52 4.91 -3.02 15.54
C GLY A 52 4.89 -1.50 15.35
N PRO A 53 5.91 -0.92 14.68
CA PRO A 53 6.06 0.52 14.51
C PRO A 53 5.13 1.07 13.40
N ALA A 54 3.84 1.16 13.70
CA ALA A 54 2.81 1.52 12.73
C ALA A 54 2.93 2.95 12.19
N ASP A 55 3.69 3.82 12.86
CA ASP A 55 3.94 5.21 12.47
C ASP A 55 5.32 5.41 11.78
N ALA A 56 6.00 4.33 11.47
CA ALA A 56 7.28 4.39 10.77
C ALA A 56 7.14 4.95 9.36
N LEU A 57 8.17 5.64 8.91
CA LEU A 57 8.23 6.16 7.54
C LEU A 57 8.56 5.04 6.57
N ILE A 58 7.78 4.95 5.51
CA ILE A 58 7.96 3.95 4.45
C ILE A 58 7.75 4.59 3.08
N TYR A 59 8.25 3.92 2.05
CA TYR A 59 7.84 4.22 0.69
C TYR A 59 6.58 3.40 0.36
N PRO A 60 5.43 4.03 0.11
CA PRO A 60 4.19 3.30 -0.18
C PRO A 60 4.21 2.58 -1.53
N ARG A 61 5.09 3.01 -2.44
CA ARG A 61 5.24 2.41 -3.77
C ARG A 61 3.87 2.27 -4.47
N SER A 62 3.60 1.10 -5.03
CA SER A 62 2.36 0.85 -5.79
C SER A 62 1.09 0.93 -4.95
N THR A 63 1.18 0.81 -3.63
CA THR A 63 0.00 0.94 -2.75
C THR A 63 -0.56 2.37 -2.72
N LEU A 64 0.18 3.34 -3.24
CA LEU A 64 -0.29 4.71 -3.39
C LEU A 64 -1.27 4.88 -4.56
N LYS A 65 -1.33 3.92 -5.48
CA LYS A 65 -2.11 4.05 -6.72
C LYS A 65 -3.61 4.29 -6.50
N PRO A 66 -4.30 3.62 -5.58
CA PRO A 66 -5.71 3.93 -5.30
C PRO A 66 -5.93 5.37 -4.86
N PHE A 67 -5.03 5.93 -4.07
CA PHE A 67 -5.10 7.33 -3.64
C PHE A 67 -4.89 8.29 -4.81
N GLN A 68 -3.98 7.98 -5.71
CA GLN A 68 -3.76 8.73 -6.94
C GLN A 68 -4.99 8.68 -7.84
N ALA A 69 -5.65 7.53 -7.94
CA ALA A 69 -6.90 7.38 -8.69
C ALA A 69 -8.01 8.27 -8.12
N VAL A 70 -8.17 8.31 -6.79
CA VAL A 70 -9.14 9.19 -6.12
C VAL A 70 -8.83 10.66 -6.44
N ALA A 71 -7.56 11.06 -6.38
CA ALA A 71 -7.17 12.41 -6.72
C ALA A 71 -7.52 12.75 -8.18
N SER A 72 -7.29 11.84 -9.11
CA SER A 72 -7.62 12.00 -10.52
C SER A 72 -9.12 12.18 -10.72
N LEU A 73 -9.94 11.36 -10.05
CA LEU A 73 -11.40 11.47 -10.11
C LEU A 73 -11.89 12.84 -9.59
N ARG A 74 -11.32 13.32 -8.49
CA ARG A 74 -11.65 14.61 -7.90
C ARG A 74 -11.27 15.79 -8.79
N HIS A 75 -10.30 15.60 -9.68
CA HIS A 75 -9.87 16.61 -10.65
C HIS A 75 -10.52 16.45 -12.03
N GLY A 76 -11.56 15.62 -12.13
CA GLY A 76 -12.41 15.51 -13.31
C GLY A 76 -12.05 14.40 -14.30
N ALA A 77 -11.17 13.46 -13.93
CA ALA A 77 -10.91 12.32 -14.78
C ALA A 77 -12.17 11.44 -14.91
N ALA A 78 -12.54 11.10 -16.14
CA ALA A 78 -13.71 10.27 -16.42
C ALA A 78 -13.30 8.80 -16.42
N LEU A 79 -13.06 8.25 -15.24
CA LEU A 79 -12.65 6.87 -15.05
C LEU A 79 -13.74 6.10 -14.30
N GLU A 80 -14.17 4.97 -14.84
CA GLU A 80 -15.11 4.06 -14.20
C GLU A 80 -14.87 2.63 -14.67
N GLY A 81 -15.42 1.67 -13.93
CA GLY A 81 -15.32 0.26 -14.28
C GLY A 81 -13.88 -0.21 -14.44
N GLU A 82 -13.61 -0.87 -15.55
CA GLU A 82 -12.29 -1.46 -15.84
C GLU A 82 -11.17 -0.41 -15.91
N ALA A 83 -11.46 0.74 -16.52
CA ALA A 83 -10.48 1.82 -16.62
C ALA A 83 -10.05 2.33 -15.24
N LEU A 84 -10.99 2.46 -14.32
CA LEU A 84 -10.68 2.84 -12.94
C LEU A 84 -9.89 1.75 -12.22
N SER A 85 -10.24 0.49 -12.43
CA SER A 85 -9.51 -0.64 -11.84
C SER A 85 -8.05 -0.67 -12.28
N ILE A 86 -7.80 -0.44 -13.57
CA ILE A 86 -6.44 -0.37 -14.12
C ILE A 86 -5.69 0.84 -13.56
N ALA A 87 -6.35 1.97 -13.43
CA ALA A 87 -5.74 3.18 -12.87
C ALA A 87 -5.27 2.97 -11.42
N CYS A 88 -5.93 2.09 -10.67
CA CYS A 88 -5.52 1.72 -9.32
C CYS A 88 -4.36 0.73 -9.28
N GLY A 89 -4.03 0.10 -10.40
CA GLY A 89 -2.94 -0.85 -10.51
C GLY A 89 -1.61 -0.19 -10.83
N SER A 90 -0.54 -0.95 -10.64
CA SER A 90 0.81 -0.53 -11.02
C SER A 90 1.03 -0.77 -12.50
N HIS A 91 1.36 0.29 -13.26
CA HIS A 91 1.62 0.21 -14.69
C HIS A 91 2.67 1.25 -15.11
N ARG A 92 3.18 1.11 -16.32
CA ARG A 92 4.22 1.99 -16.87
C ARG A 92 3.67 3.17 -17.69
N GLY A 93 2.35 3.34 -17.74
CA GLY A 93 1.72 4.39 -18.52
C GLY A 93 1.71 4.16 -20.02
N CYS A 94 1.96 2.93 -20.48
CA CYS A 94 1.89 2.55 -21.89
C CYS A 94 0.42 2.28 -22.27
N LEU A 95 -0.05 2.86 -23.38
CA LEU A 95 -1.43 2.68 -23.86
C LEU A 95 -1.77 1.22 -24.13
N LEU A 96 -0.86 0.49 -24.76
CA LEU A 96 -1.04 -0.94 -25.02
C LEU A 96 -1.18 -1.72 -23.71
N TYR A 97 -0.35 -1.39 -22.74
CA TYR A 97 -0.35 -2.04 -21.42
C TYR A 97 -1.67 -1.83 -20.68
N THR A 98 -2.25 -0.64 -20.75
CA THR A 98 -3.49 -0.30 -20.02
C THR A 98 -4.74 -0.87 -20.67
N SER A 99 -4.86 -0.80 -22.01
CA SER A 99 -6.06 -1.28 -22.71
C SER A 99 -6.10 -2.81 -22.77
N ASP A 100 -5.04 -3.45 -23.16
CA ASP A 100 -4.99 -4.90 -23.35
C ASP A 100 -5.02 -5.64 -22.00
N ALA A 101 -4.48 -5.05 -20.96
CA ALA A 101 -4.55 -5.62 -19.61
C ALA A 101 -6.00 -5.73 -19.09
N ALA A 102 -6.88 -4.78 -19.46
CA ALA A 102 -8.29 -4.84 -19.10
C ALA A 102 -8.97 -6.02 -19.81
N ASP A 103 -8.67 -6.25 -21.09
CA ASP A 103 -9.24 -7.34 -21.85
C ASP A 103 -8.77 -8.71 -21.36
N ASP A 104 -7.50 -8.81 -20.96
CA ASP A 104 -6.92 -10.06 -20.44
C ASP A 104 -7.45 -10.44 -19.05
N MET A 105 -7.97 -9.48 -18.29
CA MET A 105 -8.52 -9.71 -16.96
C MET A 105 -9.98 -10.18 -16.95
N GLN A 106 -10.60 -10.28 -18.12
CA GLN A 106 -11.98 -10.79 -18.27
C GLN A 106 -12.01 -12.33 -18.46
#